data_490690c7dd42b2675f4d71fa6052a558
#
_entry.id   490690c7dd42b2675f4d71fa6052a558
#
_cell.length_a   1.000
_cell.length_b   1.000
_cell.length_c   1.000
_cell.angle_alpha   90.00
_cell.angle_beta   90.00
_cell.angle_gamma   90.00
#
_symmetry.space_group_name_H-M   'P 1'
#
loop_
_entity.id
_entity.type
_entity.pdbx_description
1 polymer ?
#
loop_
_entity_poly.entity_id
_entity_poly.type
_entity_poly.pdbx_seq_one_letter_code
_entity_poly.pdbx_strand_id
1 'polypeptide(L)'
;KKGEFIIWLSDIHFDNGKGKHAFPAQDNDQQKCLSSRVVELADKYSNGNKCAGLAISGDLTWQSQVEGFELASKFIKDVSSSLSLTPDDIIICPGNHDVGLVSKEQYFEIMGKPTTDTPWATLAENYHKGSKENYIKFYKDVFQRKPEEDLSQGRKFLLGGHKVVEVAALNSCVLQQVKDSFLGMGFIGEKQLSNVAESMGWMNKSGEYISKKRGVTRIAMLHHHLTSINEAEDAYLDSKYSVTLDAERLLRWVVKHKVDYILHGHMHRSSCITIKKILSPLEPVSASNPEHTFQIISLGSSGVASSELPNQDCANYACIMDFSGEKLAFKFFKLDRQNGANETATYAIEGLS
;
A
#
# COMPACT_ATOMS: atom_id res chain seq x y z
N LYS A 1 1.77 -24.15 12.80
CA LYS A 1 2.90 -23.23 13.03
C LYS A 1 2.43 -21.84 12.63
N LYS A 2 2.76 -20.81 13.43
CA LYS A 2 2.54 -19.39 13.08
C LYS A 2 3.55 -19.02 12.00
N GLY A 3 3.15 -18.13 11.06
CA GLY A 3 4.03 -17.64 10.01
C GLY A 3 5.14 -16.73 10.56
N GLU A 4 6.21 -16.56 9.81
CA GLU A 4 7.37 -15.75 10.22
C GLU A 4 7.68 -14.62 9.25
N PHE A 5 7.00 -14.58 8.10
CA PHE A 5 7.18 -13.52 7.11
C PHE A 5 5.85 -13.13 6.46
N ILE A 6 5.81 -11.91 5.96
CA ILE A 6 4.71 -11.35 5.18
C ILE A 6 5.26 -10.96 3.81
N ILE A 7 4.54 -11.29 2.74
CA ILE A 7 4.88 -10.86 1.38
C ILE A 7 4.26 -9.49 1.15
N TRP A 8 5.03 -8.55 0.64
CA TRP A 8 4.56 -7.23 0.25
C TRP A 8 4.76 -7.00 -1.24
N LEU A 9 3.68 -6.59 -1.91
CA LEU A 9 3.61 -6.26 -3.33
C LEU A 9 3.04 -4.85 -3.50
N SER A 10 3.30 -4.23 -4.66
CA SER A 10 2.78 -2.91 -5.04
C SER A 10 2.71 -2.78 -6.56
N ASP A 11 1.85 -1.92 -7.06
CA ASP A 11 1.84 -1.50 -8.47
C ASP A 11 1.87 -2.71 -9.43
N ILE A 12 0.84 -3.53 -9.36
CA ILE A 12 0.70 -4.75 -10.18
C ILE A 12 0.15 -4.42 -11.55
N HIS A 13 -0.80 -3.48 -11.64
CA HIS A 13 -1.41 -2.96 -12.87
C HIS A 13 -2.05 -4.03 -13.75
N PHE A 14 -2.80 -4.97 -13.19
CA PHE A 14 -3.57 -5.91 -14.02
C PHE A 14 -4.42 -5.16 -15.03
N ASP A 15 -4.32 -5.54 -16.29
CA ASP A 15 -5.02 -4.90 -17.39
C ASP A 15 -5.67 -5.92 -18.35
N ASN A 16 -6.55 -5.43 -19.21
CA ASN A 16 -7.19 -6.23 -20.25
C ASN A 16 -6.38 -6.15 -21.55
N GLY A 17 -5.14 -6.65 -21.53
CA GLY A 17 -4.30 -6.74 -22.73
C GLY A 17 -3.78 -5.39 -23.26
N LYS A 18 -3.79 -4.32 -22.43
CA LYS A 18 -3.27 -3.00 -22.80
C LYS A 18 -1.75 -2.88 -22.69
N GLY A 19 -1.08 -3.96 -22.26
CA GLY A 19 0.37 -4.00 -22.15
C GLY A 19 0.94 -3.21 -20.97
N LYS A 20 0.14 -2.99 -19.93
CA LYS A 20 0.57 -2.31 -18.70
C LYS A 20 1.05 -3.29 -17.63
N HIS A 21 0.63 -4.54 -17.71
CA HIS A 21 1.08 -5.64 -16.87
C HIS A 21 2.17 -6.47 -17.55
N ALA A 22 3.22 -6.87 -16.81
CA ALA A 22 4.39 -7.55 -17.36
C ALA A 22 4.22 -9.06 -17.52
N PHE A 23 3.36 -9.69 -16.72
CA PHE A 23 3.26 -11.13 -16.60
C PHE A 23 2.13 -11.70 -17.46
N PRO A 24 2.27 -12.93 -17.99
CA PRO A 24 1.17 -13.59 -18.68
C PRO A 24 0.03 -13.93 -17.70
N ALA A 25 -1.18 -14.05 -18.22
CA ALA A 25 -2.36 -14.41 -17.43
C ALA A 25 -2.30 -15.83 -16.84
N GLN A 26 -1.49 -16.71 -17.45
CA GLN A 26 -1.25 -18.10 -17.03
C GLN A 26 0.18 -18.50 -17.38
N ASP A 27 0.69 -19.52 -16.66
CA ASP A 27 1.97 -20.15 -16.98
C ASP A 27 1.96 -20.75 -18.39
N ASN A 28 3.10 -20.64 -19.06
CA ASN A 28 3.38 -21.30 -20.32
C ASN A 28 4.81 -21.89 -20.33
N ASP A 29 5.23 -22.50 -21.44
CA ASP A 29 6.54 -23.18 -21.54
C ASP A 29 7.74 -22.25 -21.28
N GLN A 30 7.59 -20.94 -21.50
CA GLN A 30 8.67 -19.96 -21.40
C GLN A 30 8.52 -18.99 -20.23
N GLN A 31 7.29 -18.79 -19.75
CA GLN A 31 6.98 -17.73 -18.80
C GLN A 31 6.04 -18.20 -17.69
N LYS A 32 6.22 -17.63 -16.53
CA LYS A 32 5.36 -17.77 -15.36
C LYS A 32 4.47 -16.58 -15.18
N CYS A 33 3.23 -16.78 -14.73
CA CYS A 33 2.37 -15.72 -14.27
C CYS A 33 2.81 -15.20 -12.90
N LEU A 34 2.32 -14.02 -12.52
CA LEU A 34 2.73 -13.38 -11.26
C LEU A 34 2.40 -14.24 -10.03
N SER A 35 1.22 -14.88 -9.98
CA SER A 35 0.84 -15.73 -8.85
C SER A 35 1.81 -16.90 -8.66
N SER A 36 2.19 -17.59 -9.73
CA SER A 36 3.18 -18.67 -9.68
C SER A 36 4.54 -18.17 -9.19
N ARG A 37 4.97 -16.99 -9.62
CA ARG A 37 6.24 -16.39 -9.15
C ARG A 37 6.24 -16.06 -7.67
N VAL A 38 5.16 -15.47 -7.20
CA VAL A 38 5.02 -15.13 -5.77
C VAL A 38 4.99 -16.39 -4.90
N VAL A 39 4.30 -17.43 -5.36
CA VAL A 39 4.24 -18.73 -4.64
C VAL A 39 5.61 -19.39 -4.64
N GLU A 40 6.28 -19.50 -5.79
CA GLU A 40 7.63 -20.06 -5.88
C GLU A 40 8.63 -19.33 -4.96
N LEU A 41 8.57 -18.00 -4.93
CA LEU A 41 9.40 -17.18 -4.02
C LEU A 41 9.11 -17.52 -2.56
N ALA A 42 7.83 -17.58 -2.19
CA ALA A 42 7.43 -17.90 -0.82
C ALA A 42 7.88 -19.30 -0.39
N ASP A 43 7.71 -20.30 -1.24
CA ASP A 43 8.10 -21.69 -0.97
C ASP A 43 9.60 -21.82 -0.77
N LYS A 44 10.40 -21.19 -1.64
CA LYS A 44 11.85 -21.21 -1.55
C LYS A 44 12.36 -20.45 -0.33
N TYR A 45 11.76 -19.31 -0.04
CA TYR A 45 12.12 -18.52 1.14
C TYR A 45 11.77 -19.21 2.45
N SER A 46 10.70 -19.98 2.46
CA SER A 46 10.08 -20.49 3.68
C SER A 46 10.99 -21.39 4.52
N ASN A 47 11.89 -22.18 3.89
CA ASN A 47 12.72 -23.16 4.60
C ASN A 47 11.92 -23.96 5.67
N GLY A 48 10.63 -24.24 5.41
CA GLY A 48 9.70 -24.86 6.36
C GLY A 48 8.96 -23.89 7.29
N ASN A 49 9.18 -22.58 7.19
CA ASN A 49 8.38 -21.54 7.84
C ASN A 49 7.14 -21.22 7.00
N LYS A 50 6.09 -20.70 7.62
CA LYS A 50 4.87 -20.34 6.91
C LYS A 50 4.84 -18.85 6.57
N CYS A 51 4.28 -18.52 5.41
CA CYS A 51 3.83 -17.17 5.13
C CYS A 51 2.72 -16.80 6.12
N ALA A 52 2.83 -15.63 6.73
CA ALA A 52 1.83 -15.12 7.67
C ALA A 52 0.79 -14.24 6.99
N GLY A 53 1.09 -13.69 5.82
CA GLY A 53 0.17 -12.81 5.14
C GLY A 53 0.68 -12.20 3.85
N LEU A 54 -0.24 -11.51 3.17
CA LEU A 54 -0.02 -10.78 1.94
C LEU A 54 -0.44 -9.31 2.15
N ALA A 55 0.47 -8.38 1.88
CA ALA A 55 0.22 -6.94 1.89
C ALA A 55 0.35 -6.38 0.47
N ILE A 56 -0.57 -5.51 0.03
CA ILE A 56 -0.52 -4.87 -1.29
C ILE A 56 -0.75 -3.37 -1.14
N SER A 57 0.23 -2.56 -1.54
CA SER A 57 0.21 -1.11 -1.36
C SER A 57 -0.33 -0.33 -2.57
N GLY A 58 -1.41 -0.84 -3.16
CA GLY A 58 -2.17 -0.15 -4.20
C GLY A 58 -1.77 -0.48 -5.63
N ASP A 59 -2.54 0.09 -6.56
CA ASP A 59 -2.44 -0.10 -8.00
C ASP A 59 -2.44 -1.58 -8.42
N LEU A 60 -3.48 -2.29 -7.94
CA LEU A 60 -3.77 -3.65 -8.38
C LEU A 60 -4.12 -3.69 -9.86
N THR A 61 -4.87 -2.67 -10.33
CA THR A 61 -5.42 -2.61 -11.67
C THR A 61 -4.91 -1.41 -12.45
N TRP A 62 -5.05 -1.45 -13.76
CA TRP A 62 -4.90 -0.29 -14.62
C TRP A 62 -6.27 0.36 -14.87
N GLN A 63 -6.43 1.62 -14.44
CA GLN A 63 -7.64 2.43 -14.67
C GLN A 63 -8.96 1.83 -14.15
N SER A 64 -8.93 1.10 -13.03
CA SER A 64 -10.12 0.56 -12.36
C SER A 64 -11.07 -0.26 -13.26
N GLN A 65 -10.52 -0.95 -14.25
CA GLN A 65 -11.32 -1.78 -15.18
C GLN A 65 -11.83 -3.04 -14.48
N VAL A 66 -13.03 -3.47 -14.85
CA VAL A 66 -13.67 -4.66 -14.28
C VAL A 66 -12.80 -5.90 -14.50
N GLU A 67 -12.28 -6.08 -15.71
CA GLU A 67 -11.43 -7.20 -16.09
C GLU A 67 -10.11 -7.21 -15.32
N GLY A 68 -9.54 -6.02 -15.04
CA GLY A 68 -8.36 -5.90 -14.20
C GLY A 68 -8.63 -6.39 -12.78
N PHE A 69 -9.80 -6.07 -12.21
CA PHE A 69 -10.21 -6.57 -10.90
C PHE A 69 -10.54 -8.08 -10.89
N GLU A 70 -11.05 -8.63 -11.98
CA GLU A 70 -11.23 -10.08 -12.12
C GLU A 70 -9.89 -10.81 -12.08
N LEU A 71 -8.88 -10.28 -12.79
CA LEU A 71 -7.51 -10.80 -12.74
C LEU A 71 -6.88 -10.65 -11.35
N ALA A 72 -7.08 -9.51 -10.69
CA ALA A 72 -6.62 -9.27 -9.33
C ALA A 72 -7.28 -10.24 -8.32
N SER A 73 -8.58 -10.46 -8.42
CA SER A 73 -9.30 -11.44 -7.60
C SER A 73 -8.76 -12.86 -7.80
N LYS A 74 -8.54 -13.24 -9.06
CA LYS A 74 -7.96 -14.55 -9.38
C LYS A 74 -6.55 -14.68 -8.79
N PHE A 75 -5.69 -13.69 -9.00
CA PHE A 75 -4.34 -13.64 -8.44
C PHE A 75 -4.33 -13.85 -6.93
N ILE A 76 -5.15 -13.10 -6.19
CA ILE A 76 -5.23 -13.21 -4.74
C ILE A 76 -5.73 -14.57 -4.31
N LYS A 77 -6.74 -15.13 -4.97
CA LYS A 77 -7.27 -16.46 -4.69
C LYS A 77 -6.23 -17.57 -4.94
N ASP A 78 -5.48 -17.48 -6.05
CA ASP A 78 -4.42 -18.45 -6.40
C ASP A 78 -3.30 -18.41 -5.36
N VAL A 79 -2.78 -17.21 -5.01
CA VAL A 79 -1.73 -17.05 -4.00
C VAL A 79 -2.21 -17.49 -2.62
N SER A 80 -3.40 -17.10 -2.22
CA SER A 80 -3.97 -17.44 -0.90
C SER A 80 -4.17 -18.94 -0.75
N SER A 81 -4.72 -19.58 -1.78
CA SER A 81 -4.92 -21.05 -1.78
C SER A 81 -3.59 -21.77 -1.65
N SER A 82 -2.58 -21.40 -2.44
CA SER A 82 -1.27 -22.04 -2.45
C SER A 82 -0.53 -21.85 -1.12
N LEU A 83 -0.62 -20.67 -0.52
CA LEU A 83 0.07 -20.34 0.74
C LEU A 83 -0.78 -20.61 1.99
N SER A 84 -2.00 -21.15 1.82
CA SER A 84 -2.96 -21.40 2.91
C SER A 84 -3.30 -20.15 3.72
N LEU A 85 -3.45 -19.00 3.04
CA LEU A 85 -3.88 -17.74 3.63
C LEU A 85 -5.41 -17.61 3.61
N THR A 86 -5.95 -16.99 4.63
CA THR A 86 -7.36 -16.61 4.71
C THR A 86 -7.54 -15.14 4.33
N PRO A 87 -8.77 -14.65 4.07
CA PRO A 87 -9.00 -13.22 3.87
C PRO A 87 -8.50 -12.31 5.00
N ASP A 88 -8.39 -12.83 6.23
CA ASP A 88 -7.85 -12.08 7.37
C ASP A 88 -6.32 -11.98 7.37
N ASP A 89 -5.65 -12.81 6.59
CA ASP A 89 -4.20 -12.75 6.37
C ASP A 89 -3.80 -11.84 5.21
N ILE A 90 -4.76 -11.09 4.66
CA ILE A 90 -4.53 -10.19 3.52
C ILE A 90 -4.87 -8.76 3.90
N ILE A 91 -4.02 -7.82 3.50
CA ILE A 91 -4.27 -6.39 3.64
C ILE A 91 -3.93 -5.64 2.35
N ILE A 92 -4.84 -4.76 1.92
CA ILE A 92 -4.72 -4.01 0.66
C ILE A 92 -5.14 -2.58 0.91
N CYS A 93 -4.40 -1.59 0.44
CA CYS A 93 -4.91 -0.24 0.25
C CYS A 93 -5.17 0.03 -1.23
N PRO A 94 -6.12 0.90 -1.60
CA PRO A 94 -6.29 1.29 -2.99
C PRO A 94 -5.13 2.17 -3.48
N GLY A 95 -4.77 2.02 -4.75
CA GLY A 95 -3.94 2.96 -5.48
C GLY A 95 -4.78 3.84 -6.40
N ASN A 96 -4.14 4.80 -7.06
CA ASN A 96 -4.85 5.75 -7.90
C ASN A 96 -5.44 5.13 -9.17
N HIS A 97 -4.90 4.03 -9.64
CA HIS A 97 -5.49 3.26 -10.73
C HIS A 97 -6.60 2.30 -10.29
N ASP A 98 -6.79 2.09 -8.99
CA ASP A 98 -7.86 1.22 -8.45
C ASP A 98 -9.18 1.98 -8.23
N VAL A 99 -9.14 3.31 -8.09
CA VAL A 99 -10.32 4.15 -8.03
C VAL A 99 -10.59 4.72 -9.42
N GLY A 100 -11.81 4.49 -9.93
CA GLY A 100 -12.17 4.84 -11.30
C GLY A 100 -12.04 6.33 -11.57
N LEU A 101 -11.56 6.68 -12.76
CA LEU A 101 -11.61 8.04 -13.28
C LEU A 101 -13.06 8.32 -13.73
N VAL A 102 -13.73 9.20 -13.01
CA VAL A 102 -15.06 9.72 -13.44
C VAL A 102 -14.82 10.89 -14.37
N SER A 103 -15.49 10.96 -15.52
CA SER A 103 -15.37 12.12 -16.37
C SER A 103 -15.82 13.40 -15.64
N LYS A 104 -15.32 14.55 -16.04
CA LYS A 104 -15.71 15.85 -15.47
C LYS A 104 -17.23 16.05 -15.49
N GLU A 105 -17.88 15.59 -16.55
CA GLU A 105 -19.32 15.66 -16.75
C GLU A 105 -20.05 14.77 -15.75
N GLN A 106 -19.66 13.51 -15.63
CA GLN A 106 -20.23 12.57 -14.65
C GLN A 106 -20.03 13.04 -13.22
N TYR A 107 -18.85 13.64 -12.93
CA TYR A 107 -18.61 14.25 -11.64
C TYR A 107 -19.60 15.37 -11.31
N PHE A 108 -19.83 16.29 -12.25
CA PHE A 108 -20.77 17.40 -12.04
C PHE A 108 -22.23 16.95 -12.00
N GLU A 109 -22.60 15.86 -12.65
CA GLU A 109 -23.91 15.25 -12.54
C GLU A 109 -24.16 14.65 -11.15
N ILE A 110 -23.15 13.99 -10.57
CA ILE A 110 -23.26 13.33 -9.26
C ILE A 110 -23.18 14.34 -8.11
N MET A 111 -22.32 15.35 -8.23
CA MET A 111 -21.93 16.22 -7.12
C MET A 111 -22.47 17.64 -7.21
N GLY A 112 -23.04 18.03 -8.35
CA GLY A 112 -23.31 19.45 -8.64
C GLY A 112 -22.03 20.23 -8.94
N LYS A 113 -22.19 21.41 -9.57
CA LYS A 113 -21.03 22.27 -9.86
C LYS A 113 -20.43 22.82 -8.56
N PRO A 114 -19.13 22.61 -8.30
CA PRO A 114 -18.52 23.16 -7.10
C PRO A 114 -18.58 24.67 -7.13
N THR A 115 -19.00 25.27 -6.02
CA THR A 115 -18.86 26.71 -5.79
C THR A 115 -17.43 26.99 -5.33
N THR A 116 -16.94 28.20 -5.58
CA THR A 116 -15.60 28.65 -5.16
C THR A 116 -15.37 28.54 -3.65
N ASP A 117 -16.43 28.47 -2.88
CA ASP A 117 -16.42 28.50 -1.41
C ASP A 117 -16.59 27.12 -0.77
N THR A 118 -16.67 26.04 -1.57
CA THR A 118 -16.82 24.69 -1.01
C THR A 118 -15.53 24.25 -0.33
N PRO A 119 -15.55 23.98 1.00
CA PRO A 119 -14.35 23.54 1.70
C PRO A 119 -13.77 22.25 1.09
N TRP A 120 -12.45 22.14 1.04
CA TRP A 120 -11.72 21.00 0.53
C TRP A 120 -12.13 19.66 1.15
N ALA A 121 -12.40 19.65 2.46
CA ALA A 121 -12.87 18.49 3.18
C ALA A 121 -14.21 17.97 2.63
N THR A 122 -15.14 18.88 2.31
CA THR A 122 -16.45 18.54 1.75
C THR A 122 -16.32 18.00 0.32
N LEU A 123 -15.42 18.56 -0.50
CA LEU A 123 -15.11 18.04 -1.83
C LEU A 123 -14.53 16.64 -1.74
N ALA A 124 -13.61 16.39 -0.82
CA ALA A 124 -12.99 15.09 -0.61
C ALA A 124 -13.98 14.03 -0.10
N GLU A 125 -14.89 14.38 0.83
CA GLU A 125 -15.88 13.46 1.40
C GLU A 125 -16.95 13.04 0.40
N ASN A 126 -17.38 13.94 -0.46
CA ASN A 126 -18.47 13.69 -1.39
C ASN A 126 -18.06 12.95 -2.67
N TYR A 127 -16.80 13.00 -3.02
CA TYR A 127 -16.28 12.64 -4.33
C TYR A 127 -16.36 11.13 -4.68
N HIS A 128 -16.34 10.26 -3.69
CA HIS A 128 -16.08 8.83 -3.90
C HIS A 128 -17.28 7.94 -4.24
N LYS A 129 -18.48 8.45 -4.47
CA LYS A 129 -19.63 7.53 -4.62
C LYS A 129 -19.57 6.67 -5.89
N GLY A 130 -19.12 7.20 -7.03
CA GLY A 130 -19.06 6.45 -8.29
C GLY A 130 -17.69 5.84 -8.61
N SER A 131 -16.60 6.52 -8.23
CA SER A 131 -15.23 6.13 -8.63
C SER A 131 -14.72 4.84 -7.98
N LYS A 132 -15.28 4.44 -6.85
CA LYS A 132 -14.83 3.26 -6.07
C LYS A 132 -15.70 2.01 -6.24
N GLU A 133 -16.71 2.03 -7.08
CA GLU A 133 -17.66 0.89 -7.20
C GLU A 133 -16.97 -0.42 -7.59
N ASN A 134 -16.08 -0.40 -8.57
CA ASN A 134 -15.37 -1.60 -9.01
C ASN A 134 -14.44 -2.13 -7.91
N TYR A 135 -13.74 -1.23 -7.21
CA TYR A 135 -12.92 -1.60 -6.04
C TYR A 135 -13.77 -2.22 -4.92
N ILE A 136 -14.95 -1.66 -4.63
CA ILE A 136 -15.88 -2.21 -3.62
C ILE A 136 -16.37 -3.61 -4.01
N LYS A 137 -16.69 -3.85 -5.29
CA LYS A 137 -17.08 -5.17 -5.78
C LYS A 137 -15.94 -6.17 -5.62
N PHE A 138 -14.74 -5.80 -6.06
CA PHE A 138 -13.52 -6.58 -5.87
C PHE A 138 -13.27 -6.88 -4.38
N TYR A 139 -13.33 -5.88 -3.52
CA TYR A 139 -13.12 -6.06 -2.08
C TYR A 139 -14.11 -7.06 -1.47
N LYS A 140 -15.40 -6.96 -1.84
CA LYS A 140 -16.42 -7.92 -1.40
C LYS A 140 -16.14 -9.34 -1.89
N ASP A 141 -15.66 -9.50 -3.12
CA ASP A 141 -15.32 -10.81 -3.69
C ASP A 141 -14.14 -11.47 -2.95
N VAL A 142 -13.12 -10.70 -2.62
CA VAL A 142 -11.92 -11.20 -1.93
C VAL A 142 -12.16 -11.42 -0.44
N PHE A 143 -12.74 -10.43 0.25
CA PHE A 143 -12.86 -10.41 1.72
C PHE A 143 -14.19 -10.91 2.26
N GLN A 144 -15.18 -11.17 1.39
CA GLN A 144 -16.55 -11.58 1.75
C GLN A 144 -17.25 -10.63 2.73
N ARG A 145 -16.83 -9.36 2.73
CA ARG A 145 -17.38 -8.26 3.55
C ARG A 145 -17.27 -6.92 2.82
N LYS A 146 -18.04 -5.94 3.26
CA LYS A 146 -17.91 -4.57 2.73
C LYS A 146 -16.63 -3.92 3.26
N PRO A 147 -15.94 -3.09 2.45
CA PRO A 147 -14.89 -2.22 2.97
C PRO A 147 -15.47 -1.13 3.87
N GLU A 148 -14.61 -0.47 4.66
CA GLU A 148 -14.96 0.78 5.32
C GLU A 148 -15.31 1.86 4.28
N GLU A 149 -16.06 2.87 4.68
CA GLU A 149 -16.52 3.94 3.78
C GLU A 149 -15.35 4.71 3.16
N ASP A 150 -14.29 4.94 3.95
CA ASP A 150 -13.06 5.60 3.55
C ASP A 150 -12.05 4.68 2.85
N LEU A 151 -12.39 3.39 2.67
CA LEU A 151 -11.56 2.33 2.12
C LEU A 151 -10.30 2.01 2.94
N SER A 152 -10.17 2.52 4.17
CA SER A 152 -9.10 2.12 5.07
C SER A 152 -9.31 0.70 5.59
N GLN A 153 -8.24 0.06 6.03
CA GLN A 153 -8.27 -1.29 6.57
C GLN A 153 -7.25 -1.47 7.68
N GLY A 154 -7.63 -2.11 8.77
CA GLY A 154 -6.71 -2.54 9.83
C GLY A 154 -6.55 -4.06 9.84
N ARG A 155 -5.32 -4.56 10.08
CA ARG A 155 -5.04 -5.99 10.25
C ARG A 155 -4.01 -6.22 11.34
N LYS A 156 -4.16 -7.35 12.03
CA LYS A 156 -3.20 -7.84 13.01
C LYS A 156 -2.71 -9.22 12.59
N PHE A 157 -1.44 -9.34 12.34
CA PHE A 157 -0.77 -10.60 12.03
C PHE A 157 -0.10 -11.15 13.28
N LEU A 158 -0.43 -12.37 13.65
CA LEU A 158 0.17 -13.07 14.78
C LEU A 158 1.31 -13.97 14.26
N LEU A 159 2.53 -13.58 14.53
CA LEU A 159 3.74 -14.26 14.05
C LEU A 159 4.31 -15.23 15.08
N GLY A 160 5.32 -16.00 14.68
CA GLY A 160 6.14 -16.81 15.57
C GLY A 160 6.80 -15.96 16.66
N GLY A 161 7.22 -16.61 17.79
CA GLY A 161 7.90 -15.90 18.88
C GLY A 161 7.05 -14.85 19.61
N HIS A 162 5.70 -14.94 19.56
CA HIS A 162 4.77 -13.97 20.17
C HIS A 162 4.85 -12.55 19.59
N LYS A 163 5.42 -12.39 18.40
CA LYS A 163 5.45 -11.12 17.68
C LYS A 163 4.07 -10.79 17.10
N VAL A 164 3.71 -9.53 17.12
CA VAL A 164 2.46 -9.01 16.53
C VAL A 164 2.80 -7.90 15.55
N VAL A 165 2.27 -7.99 14.36
CA VAL A 165 2.36 -6.91 13.36
C VAL A 165 0.98 -6.32 13.18
N GLU A 166 0.86 -5.03 13.45
CA GLU A 166 -0.35 -4.24 13.25
C GLU A 166 -0.17 -3.36 12.02
N VAL A 167 -0.99 -3.58 10.99
CA VAL A 167 -0.91 -2.81 9.74
C VAL A 167 -2.18 -1.99 9.57
N ALA A 168 -2.02 -0.68 9.42
CA ALA A 168 -3.06 0.25 9.03
C ALA A 168 -2.88 0.60 7.55
N ALA A 169 -3.75 0.08 6.69
CA ALA A 169 -3.79 0.42 5.27
C ALA A 169 -4.71 1.63 5.06
N LEU A 170 -4.16 2.67 4.46
CA LEU A 170 -4.78 3.97 4.28
C LEU A 170 -5.10 4.22 2.80
N ASN A 171 -6.26 4.78 2.52
CA ASN A 171 -6.61 5.27 1.21
C ASN A 171 -6.03 6.67 1.01
N SER A 172 -4.99 6.79 0.21
CA SER A 172 -4.39 8.08 -0.16
C SER A 172 -4.95 8.67 -1.46
N CYS A 173 -5.96 8.03 -2.08
CA CYS A 173 -6.51 8.39 -3.39
C CYS A 173 -7.75 9.31 -3.28
N VAL A 174 -7.98 9.94 -2.14
CA VAL A 174 -9.20 10.70 -1.81
C VAL A 174 -9.43 11.88 -2.75
N LEU A 175 -8.39 12.59 -3.20
CA LEU A 175 -8.50 13.80 -4.02
C LEU A 175 -8.17 13.62 -5.50
N GLN A 176 -7.75 12.45 -5.90
CA GLN A 176 -7.12 12.22 -7.20
C GLN A 176 -7.86 12.80 -8.40
N GLN A 177 -9.15 12.92 -8.34
CA GLN A 177 -9.96 13.23 -9.51
C GLN A 177 -10.74 14.55 -9.41
N VAL A 178 -10.57 15.29 -8.31
CA VAL A 178 -11.32 16.54 -8.10
C VAL A 178 -10.89 17.65 -9.06
N LYS A 179 -9.60 17.66 -9.45
CA LYS A 179 -9.06 18.56 -10.48
C LYS A 179 -7.90 17.90 -11.20
N ASP A 180 -7.69 18.23 -12.47
CA ASP A 180 -6.54 17.77 -13.26
C ASP A 180 -5.18 18.06 -12.58
N SER A 181 -5.13 19.16 -11.79
CA SER A 181 -3.94 19.54 -11.00
C SER A 181 -3.62 18.61 -9.83
N PHE A 182 -4.53 17.70 -9.44
CA PHE A 182 -4.33 16.74 -8.34
C PHE A 182 -4.15 15.31 -8.81
N LEU A 183 -4.15 15.08 -10.11
CA LEU A 183 -3.84 13.77 -10.67
C LEU A 183 -2.47 13.31 -10.18
N GLY A 184 -2.42 12.14 -9.55
CA GLY A 184 -1.22 11.56 -8.98
C GLY A 184 -0.84 12.09 -7.59
N MET A 185 -1.58 13.04 -7.00
CA MET A 185 -1.34 13.51 -5.63
C MET A 185 -2.14 12.74 -4.61
N GLY A 186 -1.49 12.40 -3.50
CA GLY A 186 -2.12 11.72 -2.37
C GLY A 186 -2.80 12.70 -1.40
N PHE A 187 -3.86 12.23 -0.74
CA PHE A 187 -4.49 12.88 0.41
C PHE A 187 -5.21 11.83 1.26
N ILE A 188 -5.10 11.89 2.57
CA ILE A 188 -5.64 10.89 3.49
C ILE A 188 -6.82 11.45 4.29
N GLY A 189 -6.63 12.59 4.92
CA GLY A 189 -7.62 13.23 5.79
C GLY A 189 -7.57 12.74 7.25
N GLU A 190 -7.99 13.62 8.16
CA GLU A 190 -7.92 13.35 9.60
C GLU A 190 -8.92 12.30 10.06
N LYS A 191 -10.13 12.31 9.50
CA LYS A 191 -11.19 11.36 9.84
C LYS A 191 -10.75 9.92 9.61
N GLN A 192 -10.12 9.63 8.48
CA GLN A 192 -9.61 8.30 8.17
C GLN A 192 -8.52 7.86 9.16
N LEU A 193 -7.57 8.75 9.47
CA LEU A 193 -6.51 8.48 10.44
C LEU A 193 -7.06 8.17 11.84
N SER A 194 -8.10 8.90 12.26
CA SER A 194 -8.78 8.64 13.53
C SER A 194 -9.53 7.31 13.52
N ASN A 195 -10.32 7.05 12.47
CA ASN A 195 -11.10 5.82 12.33
C ASN A 195 -10.20 4.58 12.36
N VAL A 196 -9.11 4.56 11.61
CA VAL A 196 -8.22 3.40 11.57
C VAL A 196 -7.47 3.21 12.89
N ALA A 197 -7.06 4.30 13.56
CA ALA A 197 -6.41 4.22 14.88
C ALA A 197 -7.35 3.66 15.94
N GLU A 198 -8.63 4.06 15.94
CA GLU A 198 -9.64 3.53 16.83
C GLU A 198 -9.92 2.04 16.53
N SER A 199 -10.13 1.67 15.28
CA SER A 199 -10.39 0.29 14.87
C SER A 199 -9.24 -0.67 15.20
N MET A 200 -8.00 -0.18 15.15
CA MET A 200 -6.80 -0.93 15.51
C MET A 200 -6.55 -0.98 17.02
N GLY A 201 -7.29 -0.19 17.82
CA GLY A 201 -7.07 -0.03 19.24
C GLY A 201 -5.78 0.73 19.57
N TRP A 202 -5.33 1.63 18.69
CA TRP A 202 -4.24 2.55 18.95
C TRP A 202 -4.71 3.83 19.62
N MET A 203 -6.02 4.07 19.57
CA MET A 203 -6.73 5.16 20.21
C MET A 203 -8.05 4.64 20.78
N ASN A 204 -8.49 5.17 21.89
CA ASN A 204 -9.81 4.87 22.45
C ASN A 204 -10.88 5.82 21.86
N LYS A 205 -12.14 5.56 22.17
CA LYS A 205 -13.28 6.40 21.72
C LYS A 205 -13.26 7.84 22.23
N SER A 206 -12.49 8.11 23.29
CA SER A 206 -12.30 9.46 23.83
C SER A 206 -11.16 10.22 23.16
N GLY A 207 -10.51 9.63 22.14
CA GLY A 207 -9.38 10.24 21.42
C GLY A 207 -8.03 10.09 22.13
N GLU A 208 -7.94 9.31 23.21
CA GLU A 208 -6.69 9.10 23.94
C GLU A 208 -5.85 7.99 23.31
N TYR A 209 -4.55 8.21 23.26
CA TYR A 209 -3.60 7.26 22.69
C TYR A 209 -3.38 6.04 23.59
N ILE A 210 -3.38 4.87 22.98
CA ILE A 210 -3.06 3.62 23.64
C ILE A 210 -1.60 3.27 23.37
N SER A 211 -0.81 3.13 24.42
CA SER A 211 0.62 2.83 24.33
C SER A 211 0.88 1.54 23.57
N LYS A 212 1.87 1.58 22.68
CA LYS A 212 2.32 0.40 21.95
C LYS A 212 2.95 -0.62 22.91
N LYS A 213 2.50 -1.85 22.84
CA LYS A 213 3.04 -2.94 23.66
C LYS A 213 4.39 -3.40 23.14
N ARG A 214 5.23 -3.93 24.02
CA ARG A 214 6.50 -4.57 23.63
C ARG A 214 6.22 -5.76 22.70
N GLY A 215 7.03 -5.94 21.68
CA GLY A 215 6.89 -7.02 20.68
C GLY A 215 5.82 -6.75 19.62
N VAL A 216 5.25 -5.54 19.58
CA VAL A 216 4.33 -5.09 18.54
C VAL A 216 5.10 -4.22 17.54
N THR A 217 5.01 -4.54 16.26
CA THR A 217 5.44 -3.68 15.16
C THR A 217 4.21 -3.02 14.54
N ARG A 218 4.20 -1.71 14.44
CA ARG A 218 3.13 -0.94 13.78
C ARG A 218 3.57 -0.45 12.42
N ILE A 219 2.76 -0.69 11.41
CA ILE A 219 3.01 -0.33 10.02
C ILE A 219 1.83 0.51 9.51
N ALA A 220 2.11 1.63 8.88
CA ALA A 220 1.16 2.33 8.02
C ALA A 220 1.46 1.96 6.57
N MET A 221 0.45 1.64 5.79
CA MET A 221 0.58 1.33 4.38
C MET A 221 -0.35 2.24 3.57
N LEU A 222 0.17 2.88 2.55
CA LEU A 222 -0.59 3.73 1.62
C LEU A 222 0.02 3.60 0.23
N HIS A 223 -0.59 4.26 -0.76
CA HIS A 223 -0.07 4.15 -2.13
C HIS A 223 0.91 5.27 -2.48
N HIS A 224 0.54 6.53 -2.22
CA HIS A 224 1.32 7.71 -2.63
C HIS A 224 2.52 8.00 -1.74
N HIS A 225 3.53 8.65 -2.31
CA HIS A 225 4.72 9.12 -1.60
C HIS A 225 4.41 10.17 -0.53
N LEU A 226 5.23 10.20 0.51
CA LEU A 226 5.20 11.23 1.55
C LEU A 226 6.30 12.28 1.39
N THR A 227 7.36 11.91 0.72
CA THR A 227 8.54 12.76 0.49
C THR A 227 8.86 12.72 -1.00
N SER A 228 9.36 13.80 -1.56
CA SER A 228 9.91 13.77 -2.91
C SER A 228 11.08 12.78 -2.95
N ILE A 229 11.01 11.80 -3.85
CA ILE A 229 12.08 10.80 -4.05
C ILE A 229 12.97 11.22 -5.22
N ASN A 230 12.53 12.16 -6.02
CA ASN A 230 13.24 12.56 -7.20
C ASN A 230 14.28 13.62 -6.91
N GLU A 231 15.46 13.35 -7.37
CA GLU A 231 16.36 14.31 -7.98
C GLU A 231 15.52 15.17 -8.91
N ALA A 232 15.27 16.41 -8.53
CA ALA A 232 14.42 17.36 -9.22
C ALA A 232 13.64 16.68 -10.35
N GLU A 233 12.46 16.17 -10.04
CA GLU A 233 11.56 15.63 -11.06
C GLU A 233 11.73 16.58 -12.20
N ASP A 234 12.23 16.07 -13.31
CA ASP A 234 12.65 16.92 -14.41
C ASP A 234 11.51 17.90 -14.67
N ALA A 235 11.63 19.11 -14.17
CA ALA A 235 10.63 20.15 -14.31
C ALA A 235 10.34 20.45 -15.79
N TYR A 236 11.13 19.83 -16.65
CA TYR A 236 11.07 19.87 -18.12
C TYR A 236 10.27 18.71 -18.74
N LEU A 237 10.05 17.63 -18.02
CA LEU A 237 9.20 16.55 -18.48
C LEU A 237 7.87 16.71 -17.73
N ASP A 238 6.75 16.86 -18.36
CA ASP A 238 5.37 16.99 -17.84
C ASP A 238 5.00 16.08 -16.64
N SER A 239 5.99 15.72 -15.82
CA SER A 239 5.87 14.89 -14.64
C SER A 239 5.22 15.69 -13.52
N LYS A 240 3.98 15.36 -13.24
CA LYS A 240 3.19 15.95 -12.17
C LYS A 240 3.76 15.47 -10.83
N TYR A 241 3.93 16.39 -9.87
CA TYR A 241 4.25 16.06 -8.48
C TYR A 241 3.28 15.02 -7.93
N SER A 242 3.80 13.97 -7.32
CA SER A 242 3.00 12.83 -6.85
C SER A 242 3.11 12.59 -5.35
N VAL A 243 3.20 13.66 -4.57
CA VAL A 243 3.32 13.59 -3.11
C VAL A 243 1.95 13.62 -2.43
N THR A 244 1.88 13.08 -1.22
CA THR A 244 0.72 13.20 -0.34
C THR A 244 0.65 14.62 0.23
N LEU A 245 -0.42 15.35 -0.10
CA LEU A 245 -0.59 16.77 0.26
C LEU A 245 -0.66 17.02 1.75
N ASP A 246 -1.24 16.09 2.51
CA ASP A 246 -1.34 16.17 3.97
C ASP A 246 -0.33 15.24 4.67
N ALA A 247 0.85 15.03 4.05
CA ALA A 247 1.93 14.20 4.59
C ALA A 247 2.31 14.59 6.03
N GLU A 248 2.41 15.89 6.33
CA GLU A 248 2.73 16.36 7.68
C GLU A 248 1.71 15.87 8.73
N ARG A 249 0.43 15.84 8.41
CA ARG A 249 -0.62 15.28 9.27
C ARG A 249 -0.38 13.79 9.53
N LEU A 250 -0.08 13.01 8.48
CA LEU A 250 0.26 11.60 8.63
C LEU A 250 1.53 11.41 9.47
N LEU A 251 2.58 12.17 9.24
CA LEU A 251 3.83 12.07 10.01
C LEU A 251 3.62 12.37 11.50
N ARG A 252 2.77 13.34 11.83
CA ARG A 252 2.38 13.61 13.24
C ARG A 252 1.61 12.44 13.84
N TRP A 253 0.68 11.85 13.09
CA TRP A 253 -0.06 10.66 13.51
C TRP A 253 0.87 9.46 13.73
N VAL A 254 1.87 9.26 12.85
CA VAL A 254 2.91 8.23 12.97
C VAL A 254 3.68 8.37 14.28
N VAL A 255 4.11 9.59 14.64
CA VAL A 255 4.82 9.85 15.90
C VAL A 255 3.91 9.56 17.11
N LYS A 256 2.67 10.02 17.08
CA LYS A 256 1.69 9.84 18.15
C LYS A 256 1.40 8.38 18.42
N HIS A 257 1.21 7.58 17.35
CA HIS A 257 0.87 6.16 17.48
C HIS A 257 2.09 5.24 17.46
N LYS A 258 3.34 5.79 17.46
CA LYS A 258 4.58 5.00 17.45
C LYS A 258 4.59 3.97 16.32
N VAL A 259 4.22 4.40 15.12
CA VAL A 259 4.30 3.59 13.90
C VAL A 259 5.76 3.47 13.48
N ASP A 260 6.25 2.26 13.26
CA ASP A 260 7.67 1.97 13.01
C ASP A 260 8.04 2.11 11.53
N TYR A 261 7.07 1.78 10.65
CA TYR A 261 7.31 1.76 9.21
C TYR A 261 6.13 2.35 8.46
N ILE A 262 6.44 3.05 7.36
CA ILE A 262 5.47 3.47 6.36
C ILE A 262 5.85 2.80 5.04
N LEU A 263 4.91 2.05 4.46
CA LEU A 263 5.10 1.32 3.21
C LEU A 263 4.27 1.97 2.10
N HIS A 264 4.86 2.14 0.91
CA HIS A 264 4.14 2.69 -0.25
C HIS A 264 4.71 2.22 -1.59
N GLY A 265 4.04 2.56 -2.70
CA GLY A 265 4.43 2.30 -4.08
C GLY A 265 4.40 3.56 -4.95
N HIS A 266 3.63 3.53 -6.04
CA HIS A 266 3.22 4.62 -6.93
C HIS A 266 4.23 5.04 -8.00
N MET A 267 5.47 5.36 -7.66
CA MET A 267 6.46 5.85 -8.63
C MET A 267 7.31 4.75 -9.25
N HIS A 268 6.96 3.50 -9.02
CA HIS A 268 7.65 2.32 -9.55
C HIS A 268 9.16 2.28 -9.25
N ARG A 269 9.58 2.98 -8.20
CA ARG A 269 10.97 3.10 -7.76
C ARG A 269 11.10 2.74 -6.29
N SER A 270 12.06 1.87 -5.98
CA SER A 270 12.34 1.47 -4.60
C SER A 270 13.20 2.50 -3.88
N SER A 271 12.88 2.78 -2.63
CA SER A 271 13.64 3.69 -1.77
C SER A 271 13.46 3.37 -0.29
N CYS A 272 14.38 3.85 0.54
CA CYS A 272 14.25 3.79 1.99
C CYS A 272 14.79 5.07 2.62
N ILE A 273 14.01 5.66 3.53
CA ILE A 273 14.38 6.86 4.26
C ILE A 273 14.12 6.61 5.74
N THR A 274 15.08 6.95 6.61
CA THR A 274 14.88 6.95 8.05
C THR A 274 14.63 8.37 8.53
N ILE A 275 13.55 8.59 9.24
CA ILE A 275 13.15 9.90 9.78
C ILE A 275 13.09 9.84 11.29
N LYS A 276 13.75 10.79 11.94
CA LYS A 276 13.56 11.12 13.35
C LYS A 276 12.73 12.39 13.43
N LYS A 277 11.49 12.27 13.92
CA LYS A 277 10.57 13.41 14.03
C LYS A 277 10.27 13.73 15.49
N ILE A 278 10.28 15.02 15.80
CA ILE A 278 9.91 15.56 17.11
C ILE A 278 8.65 16.42 16.91
N LEU A 279 7.61 16.15 17.70
CA LEU A 279 6.42 17.00 17.72
C LEU A 279 6.70 18.31 18.47
N SER A 280 6.08 19.39 18.02
CA SER A 280 6.21 20.70 18.66
C SER A 280 5.76 20.62 20.14
N PRO A 281 6.50 21.24 21.08
CA PRO A 281 6.07 21.31 22.48
C PRO A 281 4.78 22.12 22.68
N LEU A 282 4.35 22.88 21.68
CA LEU A 282 3.07 23.61 21.71
C LEU A 282 1.88 22.73 21.30
N GLU A 283 2.13 21.53 20.82
CA GLU A 283 1.04 20.59 20.56
C GLU A 283 0.63 19.87 21.86
N PRO A 284 -0.66 19.73 22.14
CA PRO A 284 -1.11 18.98 23.29
C PRO A 284 -0.76 17.50 23.06
N VAL A 285 0.41 17.10 23.48
CA VAL A 285 0.86 15.70 23.47
C VAL A 285 0.69 15.17 24.86
N SER A 286 -0.29 14.32 25.05
CA SER A 286 -0.42 13.50 26.27
C SER A 286 0.66 12.42 26.36
N ALA A 287 1.56 12.35 25.39
CA ALA A 287 2.60 11.35 25.31
C ALA A 287 3.87 11.81 26.04
N SER A 288 4.38 10.97 26.92
CA SER A 288 5.62 11.15 27.68
C SER A 288 6.88 11.25 26.79
N ASN A 289 6.77 11.01 25.49
CA ASN A 289 7.88 11.12 24.52
C ASN A 289 7.38 11.67 23.17
N PRO A 290 7.63 12.96 22.87
CA PRO A 290 7.23 13.60 21.62
C PRO A 290 8.08 13.18 20.41
N GLU A 291 9.10 12.38 20.61
CA GLU A 291 10.06 11.95 19.61
C GLU A 291 9.78 10.53 19.13
N HIS A 292 9.98 10.29 17.82
CA HIS A 292 9.92 8.95 17.25
C HIS A 292 10.78 8.84 16.00
N THR A 293 11.45 7.70 15.87
CA THR A 293 12.20 7.33 14.66
C THR A 293 11.44 6.23 13.92
N PHE A 294 11.28 6.39 12.63
CA PHE A 294 10.57 5.44 11.75
C PHE A 294 11.20 5.41 10.37
N GLN A 295 10.89 4.39 9.60
CA GLN A 295 11.35 4.26 8.21
C GLN A 295 10.18 4.40 7.23
N ILE A 296 10.42 5.10 6.11
CA ILE A 296 9.54 5.16 4.94
C ILE A 296 10.20 4.33 3.86
N ILE A 297 9.49 3.31 3.37
CA ILE A 297 10.02 2.35 2.41
C ILE A 297 9.07 2.30 1.21
N SER A 298 9.63 2.49 0.01
CA SER A 298 8.94 2.25 -1.26
C SER A 298 9.39 0.92 -1.85
N LEU A 299 8.44 0.09 -2.26
CA LEU A 299 8.75 -1.17 -2.95
C LEU A 299 9.10 -0.93 -4.43
N GLY A 300 8.57 0.11 -5.03
CA GLY A 300 8.56 0.29 -6.46
C GLY A 300 7.35 -0.41 -7.07
N SER A 301 7.57 -1.36 -7.97
CA SER A 301 6.49 -2.11 -8.63
C SER A 301 6.70 -3.61 -8.49
N SER A 302 5.60 -4.37 -8.58
CA SER A 302 5.63 -5.84 -8.61
C SER A 302 5.17 -6.43 -9.95
N GLY A 303 4.52 -5.66 -10.81
CA GLY A 303 3.90 -6.23 -12.00
C GLY A 303 3.83 -5.35 -13.24
N VAL A 304 4.31 -4.12 -13.22
CA VAL A 304 4.20 -3.22 -14.39
C VAL A 304 5.06 -3.67 -15.55
N ALA A 305 4.61 -3.37 -16.75
CA ALA A 305 5.40 -3.56 -17.96
C ALA A 305 6.67 -2.71 -17.94
N SER A 306 7.70 -3.12 -18.65
CA SER A 306 8.99 -2.41 -18.69
C SER A 306 8.87 -0.97 -19.20
N SER A 307 7.87 -0.67 -20.03
CA SER A 307 7.54 0.69 -20.49
C SER A 307 7.03 1.62 -19.40
N GLU A 308 6.54 1.08 -18.29
CA GLU A 308 6.01 1.82 -17.14
C GLU A 308 7.06 2.00 -16.01
N LEU A 309 8.22 1.39 -16.17
CA LEU A 309 9.33 1.56 -15.23
C LEU A 309 10.06 2.88 -15.54
N PRO A 310 10.49 3.64 -14.51
CA PRO A 310 11.09 4.97 -14.67
C PRO A 310 12.38 4.98 -15.52
N ASN A 311 13.17 3.93 -15.44
CA ASN A 311 14.40 3.78 -16.21
C ASN A 311 14.79 2.30 -16.34
N GLN A 312 15.87 2.00 -17.09
CA GLN A 312 16.35 0.64 -17.34
C GLN A 312 16.90 -0.07 -16.10
N ASP A 313 17.26 0.67 -15.06
CA ASP A 313 17.76 0.12 -13.79
C ASP A 313 16.63 -0.29 -12.85
N CYS A 314 15.40 0.14 -13.12
CA CYS A 314 14.23 -0.28 -12.37
C CYS A 314 13.74 -1.65 -12.83
N ALA A 315 13.21 -2.42 -11.89
CA ALA A 315 12.64 -3.74 -12.13
C ALA A 315 11.42 -3.96 -11.23
N ASN A 316 10.66 -5.00 -11.53
CA ASN A 316 9.61 -5.46 -10.63
C ASN A 316 10.22 -6.25 -9.46
N TYR A 317 9.70 -6.01 -8.27
CA TYR A 317 10.14 -6.67 -7.04
C TYR A 317 8.95 -7.19 -6.21
N ALA A 318 9.18 -8.26 -5.48
CA ALA A 318 8.41 -8.59 -4.29
C ALA A 318 9.31 -8.34 -3.07
N CYS A 319 8.73 -7.88 -1.98
CA CYS A 319 9.46 -7.75 -0.72
C CYS A 319 8.95 -8.81 0.27
N ILE A 320 9.87 -9.53 0.89
CA ILE A 320 9.59 -10.35 2.06
C ILE A 320 9.93 -9.54 3.30
N MET A 321 8.93 -9.24 4.09
CA MET A 321 9.07 -8.70 5.43
C MET A 321 9.34 -9.87 6.37
N ASP A 322 10.59 -10.06 6.75
CA ASP A 322 11.08 -11.17 7.55
C ASP A 322 11.15 -10.80 9.03
N PHE A 323 10.35 -11.48 9.85
CA PHE A 323 10.26 -11.29 11.29
C PHE A 323 10.95 -12.41 12.09
N SER A 324 11.67 -13.32 11.44
CA SER A 324 12.35 -14.44 12.12
C SER A 324 13.51 -13.99 13.02
N GLY A 325 14.20 -12.90 12.66
CA GLY A 325 15.28 -12.30 13.43
C GLY A 325 14.81 -11.43 14.60
N GLU A 326 15.76 -10.83 15.33
CA GLU A 326 15.45 -9.83 16.37
C GLU A 326 14.84 -8.56 15.79
N LYS A 327 15.31 -8.16 14.62
CA LYS A 327 14.83 -7.01 13.86
C LYS A 327 14.03 -7.48 12.65
N LEU A 328 13.07 -6.67 12.21
CA LEU A 328 12.42 -6.84 10.93
C LEU A 328 13.44 -6.58 9.82
N ALA A 329 13.50 -7.48 8.83
CA ALA A 329 14.29 -7.28 7.62
C ALA A 329 13.34 -7.21 6.40
N PHE A 330 13.57 -6.24 5.53
CA PHE A 330 12.90 -6.12 4.24
C PHE A 330 13.82 -6.66 3.16
N LYS A 331 13.48 -7.80 2.58
CA LYS A 331 14.28 -8.47 1.56
C LYS A 331 13.59 -8.37 0.21
N PHE A 332 14.25 -7.73 -0.75
CA PHE A 332 13.69 -7.43 -2.07
C PHE A 332 14.17 -8.45 -3.09
N PHE A 333 13.22 -9.13 -3.71
CA PHE A 333 13.45 -10.15 -4.73
C PHE A 333 12.98 -9.65 -6.08
N LYS A 334 13.88 -9.64 -7.05
CA LYS A 334 13.50 -9.29 -8.42
C LYS A 334 12.51 -10.32 -8.97
N LEU A 335 11.40 -9.84 -9.49
CA LEU A 335 10.40 -10.64 -10.17
C LEU A 335 10.65 -10.60 -11.67
N ASP A 336 10.88 -11.76 -12.25
CA ASP A 336 11.01 -11.92 -13.70
C ASP A 336 10.00 -12.97 -14.18
N ARG A 337 9.36 -12.71 -15.32
CA ARG A 337 8.41 -13.65 -15.92
C ARG A 337 9.09 -14.87 -16.52
N GLN A 338 10.39 -14.81 -16.87
CA GLN A 338 11.12 -15.91 -17.50
C GLN A 338 11.38 -17.04 -16.51
N ASN A 339 11.35 -18.28 -16.98
CA ASN A 339 11.69 -19.45 -16.17
C ASN A 339 13.18 -19.38 -15.75
N GLY A 340 13.46 -19.73 -14.49
CA GLY A 340 14.84 -19.74 -13.94
C GLY A 340 15.32 -18.40 -13.38
N ALA A 341 14.43 -17.42 -13.13
CA ALA A 341 14.79 -16.13 -12.53
C ALA A 341 15.44 -16.27 -11.14
N ASN A 342 16.30 -15.29 -10.80
CA ASN A 342 17.10 -15.26 -9.58
C ASN A 342 16.27 -15.34 -8.29
N GLU A 343 16.67 -16.25 -7.41
CA GLU A 343 16.02 -16.55 -6.13
C GLU A 343 16.69 -15.89 -4.94
N THR A 344 17.80 -15.19 -5.16
CA THR A 344 18.50 -14.45 -4.11
C THR A 344 17.95 -13.03 -3.99
N ALA A 345 17.85 -12.57 -2.75
CA ALA A 345 17.47 -11.18 -2.52
C ALA A 345 18.44 -10.26 -3.24
N THR A 346 17.91 -9.35 -4.06
CA THR A 346 18.73 -8.37 -4.78
C THR A 346 19.36 -7.38 -3.80
N TYR A 347 18.61 -6.99 -2.75
CA TYR A 347 19.09 -6.19 -1.63
C TYR A 347 18.17 -6.37 -0.42
N ALA A 348 18.66 -5.97 0.75
CA ALA A 348 17.93 -6.02 1.99
C ALA A 348 18.08 -4.73 2.77
N ILE A 349 17.04 -4.33 3.50
CA ILE A 349 17.03 -3.20 4.43
C ILE A 349 16.80 -3.78 5.82
N GLU A 350 17.71 -3.48 6.75
CA GLU A 350 17.47 -3.77 8.16
C GLU A 350 16.51 -2.74 8.76
N GLY A 351 15.52 -3.24 9.45
CA GLY A 351 14.57 -2.41 10.18
C GLY A 351 15.20 -1.78 11.42
N LEU A 352 14.45 -0.90 12.03
CA LEU A 352 14.82 -0.23 13.28
C LEU A 352 14.96 -1.25 14.42
N SER A 353 15.90 -0.98 15.34
CA SER A 353 16.17 -1.79 16.53
C SER A 353 15.16 -1.54 17.64
#